data_eea561cea828e3ccdcccd7175e53e5f0
#
_entry.id   eea561cea828e3ccdcccd7175e53e5f0
#
_cell.length_a   1.000
_cell.length_b   1.000
_cell.length_c   1.000
_cell.angle_alpha   90.00
_cell.angle_beta   90.00
_cell.angle_gamma   90.00
#
_symmetry.space_group_name_H-M   'P 1'
#
loop_
_entity.id
_entity.type
_entity.pdbx_description
1 polymer ?
#
loop_
_entity_poly.entity_id
_entity_poly.type
_entity_poly.pdbx_seq_one_letter_code
_entity_poly.pdbx_strand_id
1 'polypeptide(L)'
;MARSVCVIVPSVGNHDELGIALDGLLSQTYPEVEVVVVGPERDEGRIVSESRGVRYIDDEGSMTRADACNVALRETKSELVFFTDDDVIVPKDWVENLVKWFDREEVAGVGGPNFAPPDESTLWQRVIDVTFCSAIFTAGTNYGKVGSEELEEVTQLPGVNSAYRRSVLDEVGGFDD
;
A
#
# COMPACT_ATOMS: atom_id res chain seq x y z
N MET A 1 6.32 17.44 -14.79
CA MET A 1 6.49 17.56 -13.33
C MET A 1 6.21 16.20 -12.73
N ALA A 2 6.91 15.80 -11.66
CA ALA A 2 6.56 14.58 -10.96
C ALA A 2 5.15 14.74 -10.35
N ARG A 3 4.37 13.65 -10.29
CA ARG A 3 3.06 13.64 -9.61
C ARG A 3 3.28 13.53 -8.11
N SER A 4 2.51 14.25 -7.32
CA SER A 4 2.54 14.09 -5.86
C SER A 4 1.92 12.75 -5.47
N VAL A 5 2.59 12.03 -4.59
CA VAL A 5 2.20 10.70 -4.11
C VAL A 5 2.02 10.75 -2.59
N CYS A 6 0.92 10.19 -2.09
CA CYS A 6 0.75 9.89 -0.68
C CYS A 6 0.64 8.39 -0.49
N VAL A 7 1.47 7.82 0.39
CA VAL A 7 1.37 6.43 0.83
C VAL A 7 0.65 6.39 2.17
N ILE A 8 -0.48 5.72 2.22
CA ILE A 8 -1.29 5.52 3.43
C ILE A 8 -1.00 4.14 3.98
N VAL A 9 -0.61 4.09 5.26
CA VAL A 9 -0.28 2.87 6.01
C VAL A 9 -1.23 2.76 7.20
N PRO A 10 -2.31 1.97 7.11
CA PRO A 10 -3.11 1.65 8.28
C PRO A 10 -2.31 0.76 9.23
N SER A 11 -2.29 1.07 10.53
CA SER A 11 -1.51 0.31 11.51
C SER A 11 -2.22 0.22 12.85
N VAL A 12 -2.23 -0.98 13.42
CA VAL A 12 -2.76 -1.25 14.76
C VAL A 12 -1.88 -2.30 15.44
N GLY A 13 -1.13 -1.88 16.47
CA GLY A 13 -0.41 -2.80 17.36
C GLY A 13 0.86 -3.47 16.79
N ASN A 14 1.32 -3.11 15.60
CA ASN A 14 2.41 -3.80 14.86
C ASN A 14 3.69 -2.94 14.82
N HIS A 15 4.19 -2.56 15.98
CA HIS A 15 5.15 -1.44 16.09
C HIS A 15 6.55 -1.75 15.55
N ASP A 16 7.04 -2.98 15.69
CA ASP A 16 8.39 -3.35 15.22
C ASP A 16 8.39 -3.44 13.68
N GLU A 17 7.40 -4.10 13.11
CA GLU A 17 7.24 -4.25 11.66
C GLU A 17 6.94 -2.90 11.00
N LEU A 18 6.09 -2.05 11.63
CA LEU A 18 5.84 -0.69 11.16
C LEU A 18 7.13 0.10 11.00
N GLY A 19 8.06 -0.02 11.95
CA GLY A 19 9.37 0.64 11.85
C GLY A 19 10.13 0.24 10.60
N ILE A 20 10.17 -1.05 10.27
CA ILE A 20 10.84 -1.59 9.07
C ILE A 20 10.14 -1.11 7.79
N ALA A 21 8.81 -1.18 7.76
CA ALA A 21 8.01 -0.71 6.62
C ALA A 21 8.24 0.77 6.33
N LEU A 22 8.22 1.62 7.37
CA LEU A 22 8.46 3.05 7.23
C LEU A 22 9.87 3.37 6.73
N ASP A 23 10.91 2.68 7.22
CA ASP A 23 12.29 2.86 6.76
C ASP A 23 12.41 2.54 5.25
N GLY A 24 11.69 1.50 4.77
CA GLY A 24 11.59 1.17 3.35
C GLY A 24 10.84 2.25 2.54
N LEU A 25 9.71 2.72 3.06
CA LEU A 25 8.90 3.76 2.41
C LEU A 25 9.62 5.12 2.32
N LEU A 26 10.34 5.50 3.35
CA LEU A 26 11.14 6.74 3.36
C LEU A 26 12.37 6.66 2.46
N SER A 27 12.78 5.46 2.03
CA SER A 27 13.93 5.24 1.14
C SER A 27 13.57 5.18 -0.35
N GLN A 28 12.32 5.49 -0.74
CA GLN A 28 11.87 5.44 -2.12
C GLN A 28 12.68 6.39 -3.03
N THR A 29 12.96 5.92 -4.26
CA THR A 29 13.71 6.70 -5.27
C THR A 29 12.86 7.78 -5.93
N TYR A 30 11.54 7.63 -5.90
CA TYR A 30 10.60 8.60 -6.47
C TYR A 30 10.57 9.89 -5.64
N PRO A 31 10.70 11.07 -6.27
CA PRO A 31 10.59 12.34 -5.56
C PRO A 31 9.14 12.62 -5.13
N GLU A 32 8.96 13.47 -4.13
CA GLU A 32 7.64 13.96 -3.70
C GLU A 32 6.70 12.87 -3.18
N VAL A 33 7.21 11.98 -2.32
CA VAL A 33 6.41 10.98 -1.60
C VAL A 33 6.12 11.48 -0.19
N GLU A 34 4.84 11.67 0.13
CA GLU A 34 4.35 11.82 1.49
C GLU A 34 4.02 10.43 2.03
N VAL A 35 4.48 10.08 3.22
CA VAL A 35 4.06 8.86 3.93
C VAL A 35 3.24 9.27 5.12
N VAL A 36 2.07 8.65 5.31
CA VAL A 36 1.22 8.85 6.48
C VAL A 36 0.83 7.51 7.09
N VAL A 37 0.81 7.45 8.40
CA VAL A 37 0.29 6.31 9.15
C VAL A 37 -1.07 6.71 9.72
N VAL A 38 -2.04 5.81 9.66
CA VAL A 38 -3.37 6.02 10.25
C VAL A 38 -3.68 4.87 11.20
N GLY A 39 -4.09 5.20 12.41
CA GLY A 39 -4.41 4.23 13.45
C GLY A 39 -4.95 4.88 14.73
N PRO A 40 -5.23 4.10 15.78
CA PRO A 40 -5.86 4.58 17.01
C PRO A 40 -5.05 5.68 17.70
N GLU A 41 -5.74 6.64 18.31
CA GLU A 41 -5.13 7.82 18.98
C GLU A 41 -4.01 7.46 19.96
N ARG A 42 -4.17 6.37 20.69
CA ARG A 42 -3.25 5.94 21.77
C ARG A 42 -2.37 4.76 21.40
N ASP A 43 -2.22 4.48 20.11
CA ASP A 43 -1.34 3.43 19.63
C ASP A 43 0.13 3.85 19.69
N GLU A 44 1.02 2.92 20.05
CA GLU A 44 2.47 3.18 20.09
C GLU A 44 3.03 3.41 18.67
N GLY A 45 2.34 2.98 17.62
CA GLY A 45 2.65 3.29 16.23
C GLY A 45 2.79 4.79 15.95
N ARG A 46 2.11 5.65 16.75
CA ARG A 46 2.32 7.09 16.72
C ARG A 46 3.76 7.46 17.06
N ILE A 47 4.32 6.89 18.12
CA ILE A 47 5.70 7.17 18.55
C ILE A 47 6.69 6.70 17.49
N VAL A 48 6.46 5.51 16.93
CA VAL A 48 7.29 4.93 15.86
C VAL A 48 7.29 5.84 14.62
N SER A 49 6.13 6.33 14.21
CA SER A 49 5.95 7.21 13.05
C SER A 49 6.60 8.57 13.26
N GLU A 50 6.27 9.25 14.37
CA GLU A 50 6.78 10.58 14.68
C GLU A 50 8.30 10.59 14.86
N SER A 51 8.90 9.53 15.41
CA SER A 51 10.36 9.40 15.55
C SER A 51 11.09 9.36 14.20
N ARG A 52 10.39 9.01 13.12
CA ARG A 52 10.88 8.99 11.74
C ARG A 52 10.45 10.21 10.92
N GLY A 53 9.77 11.17 11.55
CA GLY A 53 9.23 12.34 10.87
C GLY A 53 8.01 12.03 9.98
N VAL A 54 7.37 10.88 10.18
CA VAL A 54 6.15 10.48 9.48
C VAL A 54 4.93 11.00 10.21
N ARG A 55 4.01 11.61 9.47
CA ARG A 55 2.73 12.09 10.01
C ARG A 55 1.86 10.92 10.43
N TYR A 56 1.37 10.97 11.67
CA TYR A 56 0.38 10.05 12.20
C TYR A 56 -1.00 10.70 12.21
N ILE A 57 -1.99 10.00 11.70
CA ILE A 57 -3.40 10.43 11.64
C ILE A 57 -4.19 9.53 12.59
N ASP A 58 -4.98 10.14 13.46
CA ASP A 58 -5.94 9.44 14.31
C ASP A 58 -7.06 8.86 13.44
N ASP A 59 -7.36 7.58 13.59
CA ASP A 59 -8.37 6.88 12.81
C ASP A 59 -9.82 7.18 13.23
N GLU A 60 -10.01 8.11 14.19
CA GLU A 60 -11.32 8.54 14.70
C GLU A 60 -12.15 7.39 15.30
N GLY A 61 -11.50 6.31 15.75
CA GLY A 61 -12.15 5.12 16.28
C GLY A 61 -12.69 4.19 15.19
N SER A 62 -12.05 4.20 14.02
CA SER A 62 -12.38 3.31 12.90
C SER A 62 -12.45 1.85 13.32
N MET A 63 -13.45 1.12 12.80
CA MET A 63 -13.65 -0.29 13.11
C MET A 63 -13.06 -1.21 12.04
N THR A 64 -12.80 -0.67 10.86
CA THR A 64 -12.27 -1.41 9.71
C THR A 64 -11.05 -0.72 9.10
N ARG A 65 -10.27 -1.47 8.33
CA ARG A 65 -9.18 -0.90 7.52
C ARG A 65 -9.70 0.12 6.50
N ALA A 66 -10.88 -0.12 5.94
CA ALA A 66 -11.52 0.77 4.99
C ALA A 66 -11.84 2.13 5.63
N ASP A 67 -12.43 2.14 6.81
CA ASP A 67 -12.72 3.36 7.59
C ASP A 67 -11.45 4.18 7.84
N ALA A 68 -10.41 3.54 8.37
CA ALA A 68 -9.12 4.19 8.65
C ALA A 68 -8.50 4.78 7.36
N CYS A 69 -8.54 4.05 6.24
CA CYS A 69 -8.09 4.56 4.95
C CYS A 69 -8.93 5.77 4.50
N ASN A 70 -10.24 5.76 4.70
CA ASN A 70 -11.12 6.88 4.37
C ASN A 70 -10.82 8.12 5.23
N VAL A 71 -10.48 7.94 6.52
CA VAL A 71 -9.99 9.05 7.37
C VAL A 71 -8.73 9.65 6.76
N ALA A 72 -7.71 8.83 6.44
CA ALA A 72 -6.46 9.30 5.86
C ALA A 72 -6.67 9.97 4.48
N LEU A 73 -7.60 9.47 3.68
CA LEU A 73 -7.98 10.09 2.41
C LEU A 73 -8.50 11.52 2.59
N ARG A 74 -9.33 11.78 3.59
CA ARG A 74 -9.83 13.15 3.87
C ARG A 74 -8.73 14.11 4.31
N GLU A 75 -7.71 13.60 4.98
CA GLU A 75 -6.62 14.36 5.57
C GLU A 75 -5.43 14.61 4.62
N THR A 76 -5.42 14.01 3.43
CA THR A 76 -4.34 14.09 2.44
C THR A 76 -4.84 14.65 1.10
N LYS A 77 -3.93 15.15 0.23
CA LYS A 77 -4.32 15.83 -1.01
C LYS A 77 -3.46 15.48 -2.23
N SER A 78 -2.61 14.48 -2.13
CA SER A 78 -1.74 14.09 -3.24
C SER A 78 -2.55 13.59 -4.44
N GLU A 79 -1.99 13.76 -5.65
CA GLU A 79 -2.60 13.40 -6.93
C GLU A 79 -2.80 11.88 -7.06
N LEU A 80 -1.84 11.11 -6.54
CA LEU A 80 -1.91 9.65 -6.47
C LEU A 80 -1.89 9.20 -5.01
N VAL A 81 -2.68 8.18 -4.71
CA VAL A 81 -2.76 7.58 -3.38
C VAL A 81 -2.40 6.12 -3.44
N PHE A 82 -1.46 5.73 -2.63
CA PHE A 82 -0.95 4.38 -2.50
C PHE A 82 -1.38 3.79 -1.18
N PHE A 83 -1.67 2.50 -1.16
CA PHE A 83 -2.02 1.76 0.05
C PHE A 83 -1.07 0.57 0.20
N THR A 84 -0.59 0.42 1.42
CA THR A 84 0.22 -0.73 1.83
C THR A 84 -0.08 -1.07 3.29
N ASP A 85 0.49 -2.17 3.79
CA ASP A 85 0.32 -2.59 5.17
C ASP A 85 1.56 -2.21 6.01
N ASP A 86 1.48 -2.35 7.32
CA ASP A 86 2.52 -1.96 8.27
C ASP A 86 3.58 -3.07 8.52
N ASP A 87 3.39 -4.24 7.92
CA ASP A 87 4.26 -5.43 8.04
C ASP A 87 4.95 -5.81 6.72
N VAL A 88 5.19 -4.83 5.85
CA VAL A 88 5.74 -5.05 4.50
C VAL A 88 7.21 -4.64 4.38
N ILE A 89 7.90 -5.27 3.45
CA ILE A 89 9.21 -4.83 2.96
C ILE A 89 9.04 -4.34 1.52
N VAL A 90 9.16 -3.03 1.32
CA VAL A 90 8.96 -2.41 0.00
C VAL A 90 10.29 -2.20 -0.73
N PRO A 91 10.40 -2.58 -2.01
CA PRO A 91 11.54 -2.21 -2.85
C PRO A 91 11.69 -0.68 -2.96
N LYS A 92 12.92 -0.21 -3.09
CA LYS A 92 13.22 1.25 -3.20
C LYS A 92 12.60 1.93 -4.42
N ASP A 93 12.28 1.18 -5.44
CA ASP A 93 11.69 1.63 -6.71
C ASP A 93 10.18 1.30 -6.80
N TRP A 94 9.56 0.91 -5.70
CA TRP A 94 8.15 0.49 -5.66
C TRP A 94 7.21 1.60 -6.15
N VAL A 95 7.36 2.82 -5.63
CA VAL A 95 6.52 3.96 -6.03
C VAL A 95 6.75 4.30 -7.50
N GLU A 96 8.01 4.37 -7.96
CA GLU A 96 8.35 4.66 -9.35
C GLU A 96 7.75 3.62 -10.31
N ASN A 97 7.82 2.35 -9.94
CA ASN A 97 7.29 1.24 -10.74
C ASN A 97 5.75 1.28 -10.90
N LEU A 98 5.02 1.84 -9.96
CA LEU A 98 3.58 1.99 -10.07
C LEU A 98 3.19 3.32 -10.74
N VAL A 99 3.88 4.42 -10.41
CA VAL A 99 3.56 5.75 -10.98
C VAL A 99 3.62 5.80 -12.48
N LYS A 100 4.59 5.11 -13.12
CA LYS A 100 4.76 5.09 -14.59
C LYS A 100 3.49 4.69 -15.36
N TRP A 101 2.64 3.88 -14.75
CA TRP A 101 1.42 3.40 -15.39
C TRP A 101 0.31 4.46 -15.46
N PHE A 102 0.36 5.45 -14.59
CA PHE A 102 -0.60 6.56 -14.60
C PHE A 102 -0.34 7.60 -15.71
N ASP A 103 0.66 7.39 -16.58
CA ASP A 103 0.80 8.16 -17.81
C ASP A 103 -0.30 7.82 -18.82
N ARG A 104 -0.97 6.69 -18.64
CA ARG A 104 -2.16 6.31 -19.39
C ARG A 104 -3.40 6.86 -18.66
N GLU A 105 -4.19 7.69 -19.35
CA GLU A 105 -5.36 8.36 -18.76
C GLU A 105 -6.45 7.37 -18.32
N GLU A 106 -6.56 6.23 -19.03
CA GLU A 106 -7.52 5.17 -18.73
C GLU A 106 -7.22 4.37 -17.47
N VAL A 107 -6.01 4.48 -16.92
CA VAL A 107 -5.62 3.77 -15.70
C VAL A 107 -6.14 4.50 -14.47
N ALA A 108 -7.16 3.96 -13.85
CA ALA A 108 -7.77 4.46 -12.61
C ALA A 108 -6.99 4.01 -11.35
N GLY A 109 -6.54 2.76 -11.35
CA GLY A 109 -5.73 2.17 -10.30
C GLY A 109 -4.80 1.11 -10.83
N VAL A 110 -3.74 0.83 -10.09
CA VAL A 110 -2.73 -0.19 -10.42
C VAL A 110 -2.30 -0.89 -9.14
N GLY A 111 -1.96 -2.15 -9.24
CA GLY A 111 -1.42 -2.93 -8.14
C GLY A 111 -0.38 -3.93 -8.63
N GLY A 112 0.36 -4.48 -7.70
CA GLY A 112 1.40 -5.46 -7.98
C GLY A 112 1.26 -6.72 -7.14
N PRO A 113 2.08 -7.73 -7.41
CA PRO A 113 2.13 -8.96 -6.62
C PRO A 113 2.74 -8.71 -5.24
N ASN A 114 2.45 -9.62 -4.33
CA ASN A 114 3.03 -9.67 -2.99
C ASN A 114 3.72 -11.01 -2.84
N PHE A 115 4.98 -10.99 -2.39
CA PHE A 115 5.78 -12.19 -2.16
C PHE A 115 6.48 -12.10 -0.82
N ALA A 116 6.73 -13.25 -0.20
CA ALA A 116 7.62 -13.31 0.95
C ALA A 116 9.05 -12.91 0.54
N PRO A 117 9.81 -12.22 1.41
CA PRO A 117 11.18 -11.82 1.13
C PRO A 117 12.03 -13.05 0.76
N PRO A 118 12.73 -13.08 -0.39
CA PRO A 118 13.39 -14.28 -0.89
C PRO A 118 14.51 -14.79 0.03
N ASP A 119 15.20 -13.89 0.71
CA ASP A 119 16.37 -14.21 1.54
C ASP A 119 16.02 -14.56 3.00
N GLU A 120 14.83 -14.18 3.47
CA GLU A 120 14.39 -14.38 4.85
C GLU A 120 13.20 -15.32 4.99
N SER A 121 12.64 -15.80 3.86
CA SER A 121 11.44 -16.62 3.87
C SER A 121 11.70 -18.04 4.38
N THR A 122 10.85 -18.47 5.30
CA THR A 122 10.78 -19.86 5.75
C THR A 122 10.26 -20.78 4.63
N LEU A 123 10.49 -22.09 4.78
CA LEU A 123 9.93 -23.08 3.86
C LEU A 123 8.39 -22.92 3.72
N TRP A 124 7.70 -22.65 4.82
CA TRP A 124 6.24 -22.47 4.81
C TRP A 124 5.78 -21.23 4.05
N GLN A 125 6.48 -20.11 4.20
CA GLN A 125 6.19 -18.89 3.42
C GLN A 125 6.36 -19.14 1.92
N ARG A 126 7.42 -19.84 1.51
CA ARG A 126 7.63 -20.23 0.10
C ARG A 126 6.53 -21.16 -0.42
N VAL A 127 6.07 -22.10 0.40
CA VAL A 127 4.94 -22.99 0.05
C VAL A 127 3.66 -22.17 -0.13
N ILE A 128 3.43 -21.18 0.74
CA ILE A 128 2.29 -20.27 0.64
C ILE A 128 2.38 -19.46 -0.64
N ASP A 129 3.55 -18.86 -0.96
CA ASP A 129 3.73 -18.08 -2.20
C ASP A 129 3.46 -18.94 -3.44
N VAL A 130 4.02 -20.15 -3.52
CA VAL A 130 3.76 -21.08 -4.63
C VAL A 130 2.27 -21.41 -4.73
N THR A 131 1.59 -21.55 -3.60
CA THR A 131 0.16 -21.81 -3.55
C THR A 131 -0.63 -20.63 -4.11
N PHE A 132 -0.31 -19.42 -3.68
CA PHE A 132 -0.95 -18.19 -4.17
C PHE A 132 -0.61 -17.87 -5.62
N CYS A 133 0.56 -18.32 -6.13
CA CYS A 133 0.89 -18.20 -7.56
C CYS A 133 0.16 -19.24 -8.44
N SER A 134 -0.47 -20.24 -7.84
CA SER A 134 -1.16 -21.30 -8.59
C SER A 134 -2.59 -20.88 -8.97
N ALA A 135 -2.88 -20.84 -10.26
CA ALA A 135 -4.23 -20.56 -10.77
C ALA A 135 -5.30 -21.54 -10.25
N ILE A 136 -4.90 -22.77 -9.86
CA ILE A 136 -5.82 -23.79 -9.34
C ILE A 136 -6.27 -23.41 -7.92
N PHE A 137 -5.33 -22.97 -7.05
CA PHE A 137 -5.63 -22.68 -5.65
C PHE A 137 -6.24 -21.28 -5.46
N THR A 138 -5.95 -20.35 -6.35
CA THR A 138 -6.48 -18.98 -6.28
C THR A 138 -7.74 -18.78 -7.10
N ALA A 139 -8.26 -19.83 -7.75
CA ALA A 139 -9.43 -19.77 -8.61
C ALA A 139 -9.36 -18.63 -9.66
N GLY A 140 -8.16 -18.29 -10.11
CA GLY A 140 -7.94 -17.22 -11.08
C GLY A 140 -7.96 -15.80 -10.48
N THR A 141 -7.93 -15.66 -9.15
CA THR A 141 -7.73 -14.34 -8.53
C THR A 141 -6.33 -13.80 -8.83
N ASN A 142 -6.13 -12.50 -8.66
CA ASN A 142 -4.86 -11.85 -8.97
C ASN A 142 -3.79 -11.99 -7.88
N TYR A 143 -4.09 -12.74 -6.82
CA TYR A 143 -3.12 -13.05 -5.77
C TYR A 143 -1.93 -13.81 -6.36
N GLY A 144 -0.71 -13.32 -6.11
CA GLY A 144 0.52 -14.02 -6.50
C GLY A 144 0.83 -14.04 -7.99
N LYS A 145 0.12 -13.30 -8.84
CA LYS A 145 0.57 -13.13 -10.23
C LYS A 145 1.90 -12.40 -10.25
N VAL A 146 2.89 -13.02 -10.89
CA VAL A 146 4.18 -12.36 -11.13
C VAL A 146 3.92 -11.12 -11.96
N GLY A 147 4.43 -9.96 -11.51
CA GLY A 147 4.30 -8.72 -12.26
C GLY A 147 4.80 -8.92 -13.69
N SER A 148 3.96 -8.62 -14.67
CA SER A 148 4.35 -8.58 -16.07
C SER A 148 4.90 -7.19 -16.39
N GLU A 149 5.72 -7.09 -17.45
CA GLU A 149 6.09 -5.79 -18.00
C GLU A 149 4.90 -5.10 -18.71
N GLU A 150 3.76 -5.79 -18.79
CA GLU A 150 2.53 -5.32 -19.41
C GLU A 150 1.42 -5.21 -18.37
N LEU A 151 0.54 -4.21 -18.53
CA LEU A 151 -0.66 -4.08 -17.74
C LEU A 151 -1.66 -5.17 -18.13
N GLU A 152 -2.16 -5.88 -17.14
CA GLU A 152 -3.33 -6.74 -17.29
C GLU A 152 -4.52 -6.08 -16.61
N GLU A 153 -5.67 -6.07 -17.29
CA GLU A 153 -6.92 -5.63 -16.67
C GLU A 153 -7.39 -6.67 -15.64
N VAL A 154 -7.73 -6.21 -14.46
CA VAL A 154 -8.10 -7.06 -13.34
C VAL A 154 -9.38 -6.55 -12.67
N THR A 155 -10.10 -7.45 -12.02
CA THR A 155 -11.34 -7.11 -11.31
C THR A 155 -11.11 -6.62 -9.88
N GLN A 156 -9.90 -6.83 -9.34
CA GLN A 156 -9.56 -6.49 -7.96
C GLN A 156 -8.07 -6.23 -7.82
N LEU A 157 -7.70 -5.20 -7.07
CA LEU A 157 -6.32 -4.93 -6.66
C LEU A 157 -6.10 -5.39 -5.21
N PRO A 158 -4.90 -5.89 -4.87
CA PRO A 158 -4.58 -6.26 -3.50
C PRO A 158 -4.45 -5.00 -2.63
N GLY A 159 -5.06 -4.99 -1.45
CA GLY A 159 -5.03 -3.84 -0.55
C GLY A 159 -3.63 -3.44 -0.08
N VAL A 160 -2.73 -4.42 0.03
CA VAL A 160 -1.35 -4.23 0.50
C VAL A 160 -0.40 -3.65 -0.56
N ASN A 161 -0.78 -3.69 -1.84
CA ASN A 161 0.06 -3.21 -2.95
C ASN A 161 -0.83 -2.64 -4.04
N SER A 162 -1.36 -1.45 -3.80
CA SER A 162 -2.26 -0.76 -4.72
C SER A 162 -2.05 0.75 -4.72
N ALA A 163 -2.31 1.35 -5.86
CA ALA A 163 -2.25 2.78 -6.09
C ALA A 163 -3.44 3.23 -6.93
N TYR A 164 -3.95 4.41 -6.68
CA TYR A 164 -5.12 4.95 -7.35
C TYR A 164 -4.94 6.43 -7.67
N ARG A 165 -5.66 6.91 -8.70
CA ARG A 165 -5.88 8.35 -8.87
C ARG A 165 -6.77 8.86 -7.75
N ARG A 166 -6.37 9.93 -7.12
CA ARG A 166 -7.19 10.63 -6.12
C ARG A 166 -8.57 10.97 -6.69
N SER A 167 -8.63 11.50 -7.90
CA SER A 167 -9.88 11.88 -8.55
C SER A 167 -10.89 10.74 -8.65
N VAL A 168 -10.42 9.51 -8.87
CA VAL A 168 -11.29 8.33 -8.92
C VAL A 168 -11.81 7.96 -7.53
N LEU A 169 -10.93 7.97 -6.52
CA LEU A 169 -11.36 7.73 -5.13
C LEU A 169 -12.37 8.76 -4.65
N ASP A 170 -12.17 10.03 -5.00
CA ASP A 170 -13.10 11.12 -4.67
C ASP A 170 -14.45 10.95 -5.39
N GLU A 171 -14.44 10.50 -6.65
CA GLU A 171 -15.65 10.27 -7.45
C GLU A 171 -16.50 9.13 -6.90
N VAL A 172 -15.86 8.03 -6.45
CA VAL A 172 -16.59 6.88 -5.89
C VAL A 172 -16.92 7.04 -4.40
N GLY A 173 -16.34 8.03 -3.73
CA GLY A 173 -16.60 8.33 -2.31
C GLY A 173 -15.70 7.56 -1.33
N GLY A 174 -14.58 6.99 -1.80
CA GLY A 174 -13.65 6.21 -0.99
C GLY A 174 -13.93 4.71 -1.03
N PHE A 175 -13.59 4.03 0.07
CA PHE A 175 -13.82 2.59 0.23
C PHE A 175 -15.17 2.33 0.90
N ASP A 176 -15.84 1.26 0.52
CA ASP A 176 -17.05 0.77 1.17
C ASP A 176 -16.71 0.17 2.56
N ASP A 177 -17.60 0.36 3.55
CA ASP A 177 -17.51 -0.15 4.91
C ASP A 177 -17.84 -1.65 4.99
#